data_267966480c0cbec01a71107bb7954234
#
_entry.id   267966480c0cbec01a71107bb7954234
#
_cell.length_a   1.000
_cell.length_b   1.000
_cell.length_c   1.000
_cell.angle_alpha   90.00
_cell.angle_beta   90.00
_cell.angle_gamma   90.00
#
_symmetry.space_group_name_H-M   'P 1'
#
loop_
_entity.id
_entity.type
_entity.pdbx_description
1 polymer ?
#
loop_
_entity_poly.entity_id
_entity_poly.type
_entity_poly.pdbx_seq_one_letter_code
_entity_poly.pdbx_strand_id
1 'polypeptide(L)'
;MADKKAGRVSQIIGAVVDVTFDGHLPAILNALETTNNGQRLVLEVAQHLGENAVRTIAMDTTEGLVRGAEVVDTGAAIAVPVGDATLGRIMNVIGEPIDEAGPIGETAKREIHQDAPAFVEQSPESQVLVTGIKVVDLIAPYARGGKIGLFGGAGVGKTVLIQELINNVAKAHGGYSVFAGVGERTREGNDLYHEMIESGVNKDPHENGGSAAGSKCALVFGQMNEPPGARARVALTGLTVAENFRDQGQDVLFFVDNIFRFTQAGAEMSALLGRIPSAVGYQPTLATDMGAMQERITTTNKGSITSVQAVYVPADDLTDPAPATSFAHLDATTVLNRSISEKGIYPAVDPLASNSRILDANVVGQEHYDTARKVQEVLQKYKALQDIIAILGMDELSEEDKLTVARARKIERFMSQPFDVAEVFTGSPGVFVQLEDTIKGFKGLVNGEYDHLPEAAFYMVGTIDDAVKKAQKLAAQAA
;
A
#
# COMPACT_ATOMS: atom_id res chain seq x y z
N MET A 1 16.75 31.80 22.70
CA MET A 1 15.60 31.71 21.76
C MET A 1 16.09 32.29 20.46
N ALA A 2 16.23 31.48 19.40
CA ALA A 2 16.56 32.02 18.08
C ALA A 2 15.44 32.99 17.68
N ASP A 3 15.80 34.20 17.27
CA ASP A 3 14.82 35.19 16.76
C ASP A 3 14.02 34.50 15.65
N LYS A 4 12.76 34.24 15.90
CA LYS A 4 11.85 33.71 14.88
C LYS A 4 11.72 34.78 13.80
N LYS A 5 12.22 34.50 12.61
CA LYS A 5 12.16 35.44 11.50
C LYS A 5 10.74 35.48 10.95
N ALA A 6 10.06 36.56 11.17
CA ALA A 6 8.69 36.80 10.77
C ALA A 6 8.60 37.47 9.39
N GLY A 7 7.68 37.03 8.58
CA GLY A 7 7.28 37.64 7.30
C GLY A 7 5.80 37.98 7.30
N ARG A 8 5.31 38.45 6.16
CA ARG A 8 3.91 38.79 5.97
C ARG A 8 3.39 38.26 4.64
N VAL A 9 2.16 37.79 4.65
CA VAL A 9 1.45 37.37 3.43
C VAL A 9 1.32 38.56 2.50
N SER A 10 1.86 38.43 1.29
CA SER A 10 1.79 39.47 0.25
C SER A 10 0.69 39.19 -0.79
N GLN A 11 0.47 37.92 -1.13
CA GLN A 11 -0.52 37.51 -2.11
C GLN A 11 -1.05 36.10 -1.80
N ILE A 12 -2.31 35.86 -2.12
CA ILE A 12 -2.97 34.54 -1.99
C ILE A 12 -3.66 34.25 -3.32
N ILE A 13 -3.33 33.08 -3.92
CA ILE A 13 -3.93 32.60 -5.17
C ILE A 13 -4.29 31.13 -4.96
N GLY A 14 -5.51 30.84 -4.47
CA GLY A 14 -5.91 29.50 -4.11
C GLY A 14 -4.98 28.90 -3.06
N ALA A 15 -4.39 27.75 -3.33
CA ALA A 15 -3.45 27.07 -2.44
C ALA A 15 -2.03 27.67 -2.45
N VAL A 16 -1.76 28.66 -3.30
CA VAL A 16 -0.46 29.37 -3.37
C VAL A 16 -0.51 30.61 -2.53
N VAL A 17 0.46 30.78 -1.65
CA VAL A 17 0.63 31.95 -0.78
C VAL A 17 2.02 32.51 -0.94
N ASP A 18 2.11 33.78 -1.34
CA ASP A 18 3.38 34.50 -1.41
C ASP A 18 3.61 35.25 -0.09
N VAL A 19 4.82 35.15 0.43
CA VAL A 19 5.23 35.72 1.71
C VAL A 19 6.49 36.55 1.51
N THR A 20 6.49 37.76 2.06
CA THR A 20 7.67 38.66 2.05
C THR A 20 8.30 38.68 3.43
N PHE A 21 9.62 38.63 3.46
CA PHE A 21 10.43 38.72 4.68
C PHE A 21 11.29 39.99 4.62
N ASP A 22 11.63 40.51 5.78
CA ASP A 22 12.55 41.63 5.91
C ASP A 22 13.94 41.13 6.29
N GLY A 23 14.87 41.18 5.32
CA GLY A 23 16.28 40.74 5.51
C GLY A 23 16.49 39.26 5.73
N HIS A 24 15.48 38.42 5.50
CA HIS A 24 15.54 36.98 5.63
C HIS A 24 14.97 36.28 4.40
N LEU A 25 15.55 35.15 4.02
CA LEU A 25 15.07 34.32 2.92
C LEU A 25 14.97 32.87 3.42
N PRO A 26 13.75 32.33 3.63
CA PRO A 26 13.57 30.93 3.97
C PRO A 26 14.12 30.00 2.88
N ALA A 27 14.70 28.88 3.30
CA ALA A 27 15.16 27.86 2.36
C ALA A 27 13.99 27.17 1.66
N ILE A 28 14.22 26.66 0.48
CA ILE A 28 13.25 25.79 -0.24
C ILE A 28 12.92 24.59 0.66
N LEU A 29 11.65 24.19 0.67
CA LEU A 29 11.05 23.14 1.50
C LEU A 29 10.89 23.51 2.99
N ASN A 30 11.34 24.66 3.46
CA ASN A 30 11.05 25.09 4.82
C ASN A 30 9.53 25.17 5.06
N ALA A 31 9.12 24.77 6.26
CA ALA A 31 7.77 24.97 6.76
C ALA A 31 7.65 26.38 7.35
N LEU A 32 6.75 27.16 6.81
CA LEU A 32 6.33 28.43 7.39
C LEU A 32 5.01 28.22 8.11
N GLU A 33 4.82 28.89 9.24
CA GLU A 33 3.61 28.78 10.04
C GLU A 33 2.87 30.11 10.15
N THR A 34 1.56 30.05 9.98
CA THR A 34 0.63 31.16 10.24
C THR A 34 -0.63 30.62 10.91
N THR A 35 -1.50 31.49 11.31
CA THR A 35 -2.81 31.15 11.85
C THR A 35 -3.90 31.59 10.88
N ASN A 36 -4.79 30.66 10.53
CA ASN A 36 -5.95 30.92 9.71
C ASN A 36 -7.23 30.50 10.47
N ASN A 37 -8.16 31.42 10.71
CA ASN A 37 -9.38 31.14 11.47
C ASN A 37 -9.14 30.46 12.83
N GLY A 38 -8.06 30.82 13.51
CA GLY A 38 -7.66 30.24 14.81
C GLY A 38 -6.98 28.90 14.75
N GLN A 39 -6.79 28.34 13.55
CA GLN A 39 -6.07 27.07 13.34
C GLN A 39 -4.68 27.31 12.76
N ARG A 40 -3.76 26.41 13.08
CA ARG A 40 -2.41 26.42 12.53
C ARG A 40 -2.45 26.08 11.04
N LEU A 41 -1.87 26.93 10.22
CA LEU A 41 -1.70 26.70 8.78
C LEU A 41 -0.21 26.63 8.46
N VAL A 42 0.21 25.54 7.85
CA VAL A 42 1.59 25.32 7.39
C VAL A 42 1.69 25.60 5.90
N LEU A 43 2.70 26.38 5.52
CA LEU A 43 3.03 26.74 4.15
C LEU A 43 4.42 26.19 3.83
N GLU A 44 4.55 25.38 2.80
CA GLU A 44 5.84 24.86 2.34
C GLU A 44 6.45 25.77 1.27
N VAL A 45 7.67 26.20 1.46
CA VAL A 45 8.39 27.07 0.51
C VAL A 45 8.70 26.28 -0.76
N ALA A 46 8.19 26.73 -1.91
CA ALA A 46 8.34 26.09 -3.20
C ALA A 46 9.31 26.84 -4.14
N GLN A 47 9.31 28.18 -4.08
CA GLN A 47 10.11 29.02 -4.98
C GLN A 47 10.57 30.29 -4.26
N HIS A 48 11.75 30.78 -4.65
CA HIS A 48 12.20 32.14 -4.36
C HIS A 48 11.78 33.08 -5.48
N LEU A 49 11.12 34.18 -5.14
CA LEU A 49 10.61 35.18 -6.09
C LEU A 49 11.55 36.38 -6.30
N GLY A 50 12.60 36.48 -5.49
CA GLY A 50 13.46 37.67 -5.39
C GLY A 50 13.01 38.61 -4.28
N GLU A 51 13.88 39.58 -3.90
CA GLU A 51 13.61 40.61 -2.91
C GLU A 51 13.06 40.07 -1.56
N ASN A 52 13.62 38.96 -1.09
CA ASN A 52 13.18 38.25 0.12
C ASN A 52 11.70 37.78 0.11
N ALA A 53 11.13 37.60 -1.08
CA ALA A 53 9.82 37.03 -1.25
C ALA A 53 9.91 35.53 -1.64
N VAL A 54 9.04 34.74 -1.07
CA VAL A 54 8.94 33.31 -1.36
C VAL A 54 7.52 32.95 -1.79
N ARG A 55 7.38 31.99 -2.68
CA ARG A 55 6.13 31.37 -3.04
C ARG A 55 6.00 30.06 -2.32
N THR A 56 4.86 29.84 -1.70
CA THR A 56 4.58 28.67 -0.88
C THR A 56 3.35 27.94 -1.36
N ILE A 57 3.26 26.66 -1.01
CA ILE A 57 2.06 25.82 -1.17
C ILE A 57 1.49 25.55 0.22
N ALA A 58 0.21 25.83 0.40
CA ALA A 58 -0.49 25.56 1.65
C ALA A 58 -0.80 24.08 1.84
N MET A 59 -0.65 23.59 3.06
CA MET A 59 -0.97 22.23 3.48
C MET A 59 -2.43 22.07 3.94
N ASP A 60 -3.17 23.16 4.06
CA ASP A 60 -4.58 23.17 4.38
C ASP A 60 -5.26 24.37 3.67
N THR A 61 -6.55 24.57 3.93
CA THR A 61 -7.32 25.64 3.29
C THR A 61 -6.75 27.03 3.58
N THR A 62 -6.70 27.86 2.55
CA THR A 62 -6.33 29.27 2.63
C THR A 62 -7.55 30.20 2.75
N GLU A 63 -8.76 29.65 2.78
CA GLU A 63 -9.98 30.44 2.92
C GLU A 63 -9.99 31.17 4.25
N GLY A 64 -10.16 32.50 4.18
CA GLY A 64 -10.10 33.36 5.35
C GLY A 64 -8.73 33.95 5.65
N LEU A 65 -7.67 33.46 5.02
CA LEU A 65 -6.33 34.07 5.15
C LEU A 65 -6.30 35.42 4.45
N VAL A 66 -5.68 36.42 5.10
CA VAL A 66 -5.63 37.79 4.60
C VAL A 66 -4.21 38.27 4.31
N ARG A 67 -4.08 39.21 3.38
CA ARG A 67 -2.80 39.91 3.16
C ARG A 67 -2.37 40.61 4.44
N GLY A 68 -1.07 40.61 4.68
CA GLY A 68 -0.48 41.19 5.87
C GLY A 68 -0.49 40.30 7.11
N ALA A 69 -1.12 39.11 7.03
CA ALA A 69 -1.03 38.12 8.11
C ALA A 69 0.42 37.77 8.39
N GLU A 70 0.76 37.63 9.67
CA GLU A 70 2.10 37.26 10.10
C GLU A 70 2.39 35.80 9.78
N VAL A 71 3.58 35.55 9.26
CA VAL A 71 4.07 34.20 8.93
C VAL A 71 5.46 34.04 9.54
N VAL A 72 5.71 32.91 10.20
CA VAL A 72 6.97 32.64 10.87
C VAL A 72 7.68 31.49 10.15
N ASP A 73 8.96 31.68 9.79
CA ASP A 73 9.81 30.62 9.31
C ASP A 73 10.25 29.72 10.47
N THR A 74 9.94 28.43 10.40
CA THR A 74 10.36 27.44 11.41
C THR A 74 11.84 27.12 11.34
N GLY A 75 12.49 27.45 10.21
CA GLY A 75 13.90 27.13 9.94
C GLY A 75 14.17 25.67 9.55
N ALA A 76 13.14 24.88 9.38
CA ALA A 76 13.22 23.45 9.01
C ALA A 76 12.06 23.05 8.08
N ALA A 77 12.18 21.91 7.42
CA ALA A 77 11.09 21.31 6.67
C ALA A 77 9.96 20.83 7.60
N ILE A 78 8.82 20.45 7.02
CA ILE A 78 7.71 19.84 7.77
C ILE A 78 8.23 18.62 8.54
N ALA A 79 8.07 18.63 9.85
CA ALA A 79 8.45 17.53 10.73
C ALA A 79 7.21 16.96 11.42
N VAL A 80 7.12 15.63 11.44
CA VAL A 80 5.96 14.88 11.93
C VAL A 80 6.34 13.95 13.08
N PRO A 81 5.40 13.64 13.99
CA PRO A 81 5.62 12.66 15.04
C PRO A 81 5.92 11.29 14.46
N VAL A 82 6.84 10.56 15.07
CA VAL A 82 7.22 9.19 14.70
C VAL A 82 7.31 8.31 15.94
N GLY A 83 7.30 7.00 15.75
CA GLY A 83 7.43 6.02 16.83
C GLY A 83 6.11 5.38 17.25
N ASP A 84 6.16 4.59 18.29
CA ASP A 84 5.05 3.73 18.74
C ASP A 84 3.78 4.51 19.11
N ALA A 85 3.90 5.76 19.52
CA ALA A 85 2.76 6.62 19.84
C ALA A 85 1.86 6.93 18.63
N THR A 86 2.34 6.72 17.42
CA THR A 86 1.57 6.91 16.17
C THR A 86 0.70 5.69 15.82
N LEU A 87 0.98 4.53 16.38
CA LEU A 87 0.25 3.30 16.12
C LEU A 87 -1.22 3.40 16.57
N GLY A 88 -2.13 2.99 15.71
CA GLY A 88 -3.56 3.06 15.96
C GLY A 88 -4.16 4.46 15.86
N ARG A 89 -3.36 5.46 15.51
CA ARG A 89 -3.77 6.85 15.39
C ARG A 89 -3.85 7.27 13.92
N ILE A 90 -4.67 8.29 13.66
CA ILE A 90 -4.76 8.90 12.33
C ILE A 90 -4.16 10.31 12.41
N MET A 91 -3.18 10.58 11.55
CA MET A 91 -2.56 11.89 11.38
C MET A 91 -2.88 12.51 10.03
N ASN A 92 -2.85 13.82 9.94
CA ASN A 92 -2.83 14.55 8.68
C ASN A 92 -1.39 14.70 8.13
N VAL A 93 -1.25 15.45 7.03
CA VAL A 93 0.04 15.65 6.35
C VAL A 93 1.13 16.30 7.23
N ILE A 94 0.74 17.15 8.18
CA ILE A 94 1.66 17.82 9.10
C ILE A 94 1.83 17.09 10.44
N GLY A 95 1.29 15.87 10.53
CA GLY A 95 1.41 15.02 11.72
C GLY A 95 0.48 15.38 12.88
N GLU A 96 -0.56 16.17 12.65
CA GLU A 96 -1.59 16.43 13.65
C GLU A 96 -2.63 15.32 13.67
N PRO A 97 -3.09 14.88 14.87
CA PRO A 97 -4.13 13.87 14.96
C PRO A 97 -5.47 14.41 14.46
N ILE A 98 -6.19 13.56 13.71
CA ILE A 98 -7.51 13.86 13.16
C ILE A 98 -8.58 12.83 13.56
N ASP A 99 -8.25 11.97 14.51
CA ASP A 99 -9.10 10.90 15.02
C ASP A 99 -9.87 11.27 16.29
N GLU A 100 -9.82 12.53 16.71
CA GLU A 100 -10.49 13.06 17.90
C GLU A 100 -10.09 12.36 19.23
N ALA A 101 -9.01 11.59 19.21
CA ALA A 101 -8.51 10.85 20.37
C ALA A 101 -7.47 11.64 21.20
N GLY A 102 -7.40 12.94 21.00
CA GLY A 102 -6.44 13.81 21.69
C GLY A 102 -5.03 13.81 21.06
N PRO A 103 -4.07 14.53 21.66
CA PRO A 103 -2.71 14.65 21.13
C PRO A 103 -2.01 13.29 21.10
N ILE A 104 -1.08 13.12 20.15
CA ILE A 104 -0.27 11.88 20.02
C ILE A 104 0.73 11.72 21.17
N GLY A 105 0.93 12.75 21.96
CA GLY A 105 1.87 12.74 23.07
C GLY A 105 3.26 13.25 22.69
N GLU A 106 4.18 13.25 23.66
CA GLU A 106 5.56 13.62 23.42
C GLU A 106 6.29 12.49 22.71
N THR A 107 6.68 12.73 21.47
CA THR A 107 7.45 11.78 20.66
C THR A 107 8.52 12.52 19.87
N ALA A 108 9.51 11.80 19.38
CA ALA A 108 10.45 12.33 18.43
C ALA A 108 9.74 12.81 17.16
N LYS A 109 10.24 13.87 16.56
CA LYS A 109 9.77 14.36 15.25
C LYS A 109 10.85 14.15 14.20
N ARG A 110 10.42 13.90 12.98
CA ARG A 110 11.31 13.67 11.85
C ARG A 110 10.80 14.45 10.64
N GLU A 111 11.69 15.07 9.91
CA GLU A 111 11.35 15.79 8.68
C GLU A 111 10.86 14.84 7.61
N ILE A 112 9.85 15.25 6.84
CA ILE A 112 9.27 14.42 5.77
C ILE A 112 10.12 14.37 4.50
N HIS A 113 10.96 15.38 4.28
CA HIS A 113 11.91 15.42 3.19
C HIS A 113 13.23 14.79 3.66
N GLN A 114 13.46 13.56 3.25
CA GLN A 114 14.64 12.77 3.56
C GLN A 114 15.28 12.28 2.28
N ASP A 115 16.58 12.15 2.27
CA ASP A 115 17.29 11.46 1.21
C ASP A 115 17.06 9.94 1.31
N ALA A 116 17.18 9.25 0.18
CA ALA A 116 17.22 7.80 0.16
C ALA A 116 18.42 7.29 0.97
N PRO A 117 18.35 6.09 1.58
CA PRO A 117 19.50 5.49 2.26
C PRO A 117 20.71 5.43 1.35
N ALA A 118 21.89 5.71 1.90
CA ALA A 118 23.13 5.65 1.15
C ALA A 118 23.37 4.22 0.62
N PHE A 119 24.03 4.11 -0.52
CA PHE A 119 24.31 2.82 -1.16
C PHE A 119 24.96 1.79 -0.20
N VAL A 120 25.84 2.25 0.67
CA VAL A 120 26.53 1.41 1.66
C VAL A 120 25.62 0.92 2.80
N GLU A 121 24.47 1.54 2.99
CA GLU A 121 23.48 1.15 4.00
C GLU A 121 22.45 0.17 3.45
N GLN A 122 22.34 0.04 2.13
CA GLN A 122 21.39 -0.85 1.49
C GLN A 122 21.89 -2.29 1.51
N SER A 123 20.98 -3.23 1.78
CA SER A 123 21.27 -4.65 1.70
C SER A 123 21.05 -5.15 0.27
N PRO A 124 22.03 -5.82 -0.33
CA PRO A 124 21.90 -6.36 -1.68
C PRO A 124 21.16 -7.71 -1.73
N GLU A 125 20.82 -8.31 -0.58
CA GLU A 125 20.22 -9.62 -0.53
C GLU A 125 18.72 -9.57 -0.90
N SER A 126 18.35 -10.34 -1.93
CA SER A 126 16.95 -10.56 -2.27
C SER A 126 16.37 -11.68 -1.40
N GLN A 127 15.51 -11.32 -0.47
CA GLN A 127 14.82 -12.25 0.41
C GLN A 127 13.32 -12.21 0.16
N VAL A 128 12.66 -13.37 0.25
CA VAL A 128 11.20 -13.46 0.16
C VAL A 128 10.58 -13.00 1.49
N LEU A 129 9.63 -12.08 1.41
CA LEU A 129 8.74 -11.76 2.52
C LEU A 129 7.53 -12.68 2.47
N VAL A 130 7.51 -13.70 3.31
CA VAL A 130 6.40 -14.65 3.39
C VAL A 130 5.16 -13.95 3.96
N THR A 131 4.10 -13.89 3.16
CA THR A 131 2.85 -13.21 3.54
C THR A 131 1.86 -14.13 4.25
N GLY A 132 2.05 -15.44 4.16
CA GLY A 132 1.11 -16.43 4.67
C GLY A 132 -0.13 -16.62 3.80
N ILE A 133 -0.17 -15.98 2.63
CA ILE A 133 -1.25 -16.06 1.64
C ILE A 133 -0.76 -16.90 0.46
N LYS A 134 -1.35 -18.08 0.29
CA LYS A 134 -0.89 -19.08 -0.68
C LYS A 134 -0.68 -18.56 -2.09
N VAL A 135 -1.68 -17.90 -2.65
CA VAL A 135 -1.62 -17.44 -4.04
C VAL A 135 -0.56 -16.36 -4.25
N VAL A 136 -0.38 -15.48 -3.27
CA VAL A 136 0.65 -14.43 -3.31
C VAL A 136 2.04 -15.06 -3.22
N ASP A 137 2.28 -15.88 -2.22
CA ASP A 137 3.59 -16.45 -1.94
C ASP A 137 4.05 -17.42 -3.05
N LEU A 138 3.11 -18.13 -3.70
CA LEU A 138 3.44 -19.04 -4.80
C LEU A 138 3.72 -18.29 -6.10
N ILE A 139 2.77 -17.43 -6.53
CA ILE A 139 2.73 -16.88 -7.89
C ILE A 139 3.42 -15.54 -8.01
N ALA A 140 3.24 -14.67 -7.03
CA ALA A 140 3.77 -13.31 -7.03
C ALA A 140 4.40 -12.97 -5.67
N PRO A 141 5.46 -13.70 -5.27
CA PRO A 141 6.08 -13.52 -3.96
C PRO A 141 6.62 -12.11 -3.80
N TYR A 142 6.50 -11.57 -2.60
CA TYR A 142 6.98 -10.24 -2.26
C TYR A 142 8.45 -10.29 -1.89
N ALA A 143 9.22 -9.38 -2.46
CA ALA A 143 10.60 -9.16 -2.01
C ALA A 143 10.59 -8.30 -0.75
N ARG A 144 11.36 -8.69 0.26
CA ARG A 144 11.64 -7.86 1.43
C ARG A 144 12.32 -6.57 0.96
N GLY A 145 11.76 -5.42 1.29
CA GLY A 145 12.22 -4.13 0.76
C GLY A 145 11.77 -3.83 -0.67
N GLY A 146 10.92 -4.67 -1.25
CA GLY A 146 10.38 -4.52 -2.59
C GLY A 146 9.18 -3.58 -2.66
N LYS A 147 8.82 -3.24 -3.88
CA LYS A 147 7.70 -2.37 -4.21
C LYS A 147 6.67 -3.17 -5.00
N ILE A 148 5.48 -3.32 -4.44
CA ILE A 148 4.41 -4.13 -4.99
C ILE A 148 3.28 -3.23 -5.47
N GLY A 149 2.90 -3.37 -6.72
CA GLY A 149 1.70 -2.73 -7.26
C GLY A 149 0.47 -3.59 -6.96
N LEU A 150 -0.55 -3.01 -6.36
CA LEU A 150 -1.84 -3.64 -6.11
C LEU A 150 -2.89 -3.06 -7.06
N PHE A 151 -3.41 -3.92 -7.93
CA PHE A 151 -4.42 -3.57 -8.91
C PHE A 151 -5.74 -4.23 -8.54
N GLY A 152 -6.83 -3.50 -8.63
CA GLY A 152 -8.15 -4.06 -8.39
C GLY A 152 -9.23 -2.98 -8.37
N GLY A 153 -10.36 -3.30 -8.98
CA GLY A 153 -11.55 -2.46 -8.95
C GLY A 153 -12.26 -2.49 -7.59
N ALA A 154 -13.37 -1.79 -7.49
CA ALA A 154 -14.19 -1.80 -6.30
C ALA A 154 -14.81 -3.19 -6.04
N GLY A 155 -14.90 -3.60 -4.79
CA GLY A 155 -15.59 -4.82 -4.37
C GLY A 155 -14.86 -6.14 -4.62
N VAL A 156 -13.57 -6.11 -4.90
CA VAL A 156 -12.74 -7.32 -5.12
C VAL A 156 -11.99 -7.79 -3.86
N GLY A 157 -12.20 -7.13 -2.72
CA GLY A 157 -11.56 -7.49 -1.45
C GLY A 157 -10.19 -6.86 -1.23
N LYS A 158 -9.89 -5.73 -1.88
CA LYS A 158 -8.62 -5.00 -1.71
C LYS A 158 -8.33 -4.67 -0.23
N THR A 159 -9.29 -4.07 0.45
CA THR A 159 -9.17 -3.66 1.86
C THR A 159 -8.91 -4.85 2.78
N VAL A 160 -9.64 -5.94 2.59
CA VAL A 160 -9.48 -7.17 3.39
C VAL A 160 -8.10 -7.79 3.18
N LEU A 161 -7.60 -7.79 1.94
CA LEU A 161 -6.24 -8.26 1.64
C LEU A 161 -5.17 -7.40 2.33
N ILE A 162 -5.32 -6.07 2.31
CA ILE A 162 -4.42 -5.14 2.99
C ILE A 162 -4.39 -5.42 4.50
N GLN A 163 -5.54 -5.55 5.12
CA GLN A 163 -5.65 -5.84 6.55
C GLN A 163 -5.01 -7.19 6.92
N GLU A 164 -5.23 -8.21 6.11
CA GLU A 164 -4.61 -9.53 6.34
C GLU A 164 -3.09 -9.47 6.20
N LEU A 165 -2.56 -8.74 5.22
CA LEU A 165 -1.12 -8.51 5.09
C LEU A 165 -0.53 -7.83 6.34
N ILE A 166 -1.20 -6.78 6.85
CA ILE A 166 -0.78 -6.09 8.08
C ILE A 166 -0.77 -7.07 9.26
N ASN A 167 -1.85 -7.83 9.42
CA ASN A 167 -2.00 -8.77 10.50
C ASN A 167 -0.92 -9.87 10.44
N ASN A 168 -0.69 -10.43 9.26
CA ASN A 168 0.25 -11.52 9.05
C ASN A 168 1.71 -11.09 9.24
N VAL A 169 2.09 -9.90 8.76
CA VAL A 169 3.43 -9.37 8.98
C VAL A 169 3.67 -9.08 10.46
N ALA A 170 2.70 -8.52 11.16
CA ALA A 170 2.82 -8.31 12.59
C ALA A 170 2.97 -9.62 13.38
N LYS A 171 2.24 -10.66 13.00
CA LYS A 171 2.31 -11.98 13.66
C LYS A 171 3.59 -12.75 13.33
N ALA A 172 3.96 -12.79 12.06
CA ALA A 172 5.07 -13.62 11.59
C ALA A 172 6.44 -12.95 11.73
N HIS A 173 6.50 -11.63 11.56
CA HIS A 173 7.76 -10.87 11.51
C HIS A 173 7.87 -9.83 12.63
N GLY A 174 6.84 -9.63 13.45
CA GLY A 174 6.83 -8.65 14.55
C GLY A 174 6.93 -7.20 14.08
N GLY A 175 6.74 -6.94 12.79
CA GLY A 175 6.83 -5.62 12.18
C GLY A 175 5.54 -4.82 12.29
N TYR A 176 5.68 -3.49 12.26
CA TYR A 176 4.55 -2.57 12.17
C TYR A 176 4.26 -2.19 10.72
N SER A 177 3.10 -1.60 10.52
CA SER A 177 2.67 -1.12 9.21
C SER A 177 2.29 0.35 9.28
N VAL A 178 2.38 1.01 8.14
CA VAL A 178 1.92 2.39 7.96
C VAL A 178 1.04 2.44 6.73
N PHE A 179 -0.12 3.03 6.85
CA PHE A 179 -1.05 3.24 5.74
C PHE A 179 -1.16 4.72 5.41
N ALA A 180 -0.82 5.10 4.19
CA ALA A 180 -0.97 6.45 3.67
C ALA A 180 -2.16 6.51 2.71
N GLY A 181 -3.23 7.17 3.11
CA GLY A 181 -4.38 7.49 2.26
C GLY A 181 -4.11 8.75 1.47
N VAL A 182 -3.91 8.61 0.15
CA VAL A 182 -3.50 9.69 -0.73
C VAL A 182 -4.60 9.98 -1.74
N GLY A 183 -5.32 11.07 -1.54
CA GLY A 183 -6.28 11.58 -2.49
C GLY A 183 -7.49 10.68 -2.76
N GLU A 184 -7.76 9.72 -1.89
CA GLU A 184 -8.92 8.83 -1.97
C GLU A 184 -10.11 9.39 -1.19
N ARG A 185 -11.23 8.68 -1.21
CA ARG A 185 -12.44 9.12 -0.54
C ARG A 185 -12.29 9.07 0.97
N THR A 186 -12.64 10.14 1.65
CA THR A 186 -12.61 10.23 3.13
C THR A 186 -13.44 9.12 3.78
N ARG A 187 -14.56 8.76 3.20
CA ARG A 187 -15.40 7.66 3.68
C ARG A 187 -14.65 6.32 3.69
N GLU A 188 -13.94 6.00 2.60
CA GLU A 188 -13.18 4.74 2.52
C GLU A 188 -12.06 4.69 3.56
N GLY A 189 -11.41 5.83 3.84
CA GLY A 189 -10.43 5.92 4.92
C GLY A 189 -11.04 5.73 6.30
N ASN A 190 -12.24 6.26 6.53
CA ASN A 190 -12.97 6.07 7.79
C ASN A 190 -13.43 4.61 7.95
N ASP A 191 -13.97 4.02 6.90
CA ASP A 191 -14.37 2.61 6.90
C ASP A 191 -13.15 1.72 7.22
N LEU A 192 -12.00 1.95 6.58
CA LEU A 192 -10.77 1.22 6.86
C LEU A 192 -10.32 1.33 8.33
N TYR A 193 -10.39 2.52 8.91
CA TYR A 193 -10.03 2.75 10.32
C TYR A 193 -10.89 1.89 11.26
N HIS A 194 -12.20 1.90 11.08
CA HIS A 194 -13.11 1.10 11.90
C HIS A 194 -12.95 -0.40 11.67
N GLU A 195 -12.79 -0.83 10.43
CA GLU A 195 -12.55 -2.23 10.10
C GLU A 195 -11.24 -2.75 10.72
N MET A 196 -10.18 -1.93 10.79
CA MET A 196 -8.94 -2.30 11.48
C MET A 196 -9.12 -2.48 13.00
N ILE A 197 -10.02 -1.72 13.61
CA ILE A 197 -10.38 -1.88 15.02
C ILE A 197 -11.21 -3.16 15.20
N GLU A 198 -12.23 -3.38 14.39
CA GLU A 198 -13.10 -4.55 14.45
C GLU A 198 -12.33 -5.86 14.22
N SER A 199 -11.39 -5.88 13.30
CA SER A 199 -10.53 -7.03 13.01
C SER A 199 -9.41 -7.25 14.03
N GLY A 200 -9.24 -6.33 14.99
CA GLY A 200 -8.22 -6.41 16.03
C GLY A 200 -6.80 -6.04 15.57
N VAL A 201 -6.65 -5.51 14.36
CA VAL A 201 -5.36 -4.98 13.87
C VAL A 201 -4.95 -3.77 14.69
N ASN A 202 -5.87 -2.86 14.95
CA ASN A 202 -5.67 -1.71 15.81
C ASN A 202 -6.59 -1.76 17.04
N LYS A 203 -6.23 -1.05 18.09
CA LYS A 203 -7.04 -0.84 19.28
C LYS A 203 -7.74 0.51 19.19
N ASP A 204 -8.98 0.57 19.68
CA ASP A 204 -9.72 1.82 19.72
C ASP A 204 -9.15 2.75 20.81
N PRO A 205 -8.59 3.90 20.45
CA PRO A 205 -8.07 4.84 21.42
C PRO A 205 -9.18 5.48 22.29
N HIS A 206 -10.42 5.52 21.81
CA HIS A 206 -11.55 6.11 22.55
C HIS A 206 -12.02 5.21 23.70
N GLU A 207 -11.99 3.89 23.53
CA GLU A 207 -12.36 2.94 24.58
C GLU A 207 -11.29 2.80 25.66
N ASN A 208 -10.02 2.97 25.31
CA ASN A 208 -8.88 2.73 26.21
C ASN A 208 -8.31 4.01 26.83
N GLY A 209 -9.11 5.03 27.03
CA GLY A 209 -8.68 6.28 27.67
C GLY A 209 -7.64 7.07 26.88
N GLY A 210 -7.70 7.01 25.56
CA GLY A 210 -6.78 7.67 24.63
C GLY A 210 -5.56 6.84 24.25
N SER A 211 -5.48 5.59 24.70
CA SER A 211 -4.38 4.68 24.39
C SER A 211 -4.74 3.69 23.30
N ALA A 212 -3.98 3.71 22.21
CA ALA A 212 -4.04 2.71 21.16
C ALA A 212 -2.90 1.67 21.29
N ALA A 213 -2.38 1.46 22.49
CA ALA A 213 -1.31 0.50 22.76
C ALA A 213 -1.70 -0.92 22.31
N GLY A 214 -0.79 -1.60 21.63
CA GLY A 214 -1.03 -2.91 21.00
C GLY A 214 -1.56 -2.83 19.57
N SER A 215 -1.77 -1.64 19.01
CA SER A 215 -2.06 -1.43 17.60
C SER A 215 -0.85 -1.77 16.72
N LYS A 216 -1.11 -2.16 15.47
CA LYS A 216 -0.09 -2.65 14.53
C LYS A 216 0.14 -1.70 13.35
N CYS A 217 -0.75 -0.74 13.14
CA CYS A 217 -0.74 0.15 11.98
C CYS A 217 -0.94 1.60 12.37
N ALA A 218 -0.08 2.48 11.88
CA ALA A 218 -0.29 3.93 11.90
C ALA A 218 -0.96 4.37 10.58
N LEU A 219 -1.89 5.32 10.67
CA LEU A 219 -2.61 5.83 9.51
C LEU A 219 -2.29 7.32 9.30
N VAL A 220 -2.07 7.69 8.05
CA VAL A 220 -1.83 9.09 7.65
C VAL A 220 -2.73 9.40 6.46
N PHE A 221 -3.62 10.38 6.59
CA PHE A 221 -4.60 10.70 5.56
C PHE A 221 -4.42 12.12 5.00
N GLY A 222 -4.38 12.20 3.68
CA GLY A 222 -4.52 13.41 2.87
C GLY A 222 -5.47 13.12 1.73
N GLN A 223 -6.77 13.12 2.02
CA GLN A 223 -7.81 12.61 1.15
C GLN A 223 -8.23 13.63 0.07
N MET A 224 -9.19 13.28 -0.78
CA MET A 224 -9.54 14.07 -1.96
C MET A 224 -10.14 15.45 -1.67
N ASN A 225 -10.63 15.67 -0.46
CA ASN A 225 -11.14 16.98 -0.02
C ASN A 225 -10.02 17.93 0.43
N GLU A 226 -8.81 17.45 0.56
CA GLU A 226 -7.64 18.23 0.97
C GLU A 226 -7.01 18.99 -0.20
N PRO A 227 -6.34 20.13 0.03
CA PRO A 227 -5.65 20.86 -1.03
C PRO A 227 -4.50 20.04 -1.64
N PRO A 228 -4.03 20.41 -2.86
CA PRO A 228 -3.00 19.65 -3.56
C PRO A 228 -1.69 19.53 -2.79
N GLY A 229 -1.32 20.51 -1.97
CA GLY A 229 -0.13 20.44 -1.12
C GLY A 229 -0.19 19.28 -0.13
N ALA A 230 -1.31 19.10 0.56
CA ALA A 230 -1.53 18.00 1.49
C ALA A 230 -1.48 16.65 0.77
N ARG A 231 -2.20 16.50 -0.34
CA ARG A 231 -2.23 15.25 -1.12
C ARG A 231 -0.87 14.89 -1.73
N ALA A 232 -0.06 15.87 -2.08
CA ALA A 232 1.28 15.64 -2.63
C ALA A 232 2.33 15.28 -1.56
N ARG A 233 2.09 15.57 -0.29
CA ARG A 233 3.06 15.36 0.80
C ARG A 233 2.68 14.26 1.78
N VAL A 234 1.42 13.85 1.85
CA VAL A 234 0.95 12.85 2.82
C VAL A 234 1.64 11.50 2.66
N ALA A 235 1.96 11.07 1.45
CA ALA A 235 2.73 9.85 1.22
C ALA A 235 4.13 9.94 1.84
N LEU A 236 4.77 11.11 1.77
CA LEU A 236 6.06 11.35 2.41
C LEU A 236 5.96 11.35 3.93
N THR A 237 4.87 11.86 4.49
CA THR A 237 4.59 11.79 5.93
C THR A 237 4.50 10.34 6.39
N GLY A 238 3.70 9.52 5.71
CA GLY A 238 3.59 8.09 6.00
C GLY A 238 4.92 7.36 5.86
N LEU A 239 5.66 7.63 4.81
CA LEU A 239 6.98 7.04 4.59
C LEU A 239 7.98 7.40 5.68
N THR A 240 7.93 8.63 6.20
CA THR A 240 8.77 9.08 7.32
C THR A 240 8.49 8.30 8.60
N VAL A 241 7.24 8.01 8.90
CA VAL A 241 6.86 7.14 10.02
C VAL A 241 7.39 5.71 9.80
N ALA A 242 7.25 5.18 8.59
CA ALA A 242 7.77 3.86 8.24
C ALA A 242 9.29 3.77 8.35
N GLU A 243 10.02 4.79 7.92
CA GLU A 243 11.48 4.87 8.03
C GLU A 243 11.95 4.84 9.49
N ASN A 244 11.20 5.45 10.41
CA ASN A 244 11.53 5.39 11.83
C ASN A 244 11.47 3.95 12.36
N PHE A 245 10.42 3.20 12.04
CA PHE A 245 10.30 1.79 12.42
C PHE A 245 11.38 0.91 11.76
N ARG A 246 11.69 1.14 10.50
CA ARG A 246 12.80 0.46 9.81
C ARG A 246 14.11 0.67 10.53
N ASP A 247 14.43 1.91 10.90
CA ASP A 247 15.68 2.27 11.57
C ASP A 247 15.78 1.70 12.98
N GLN A 248 14.67 1.27 13.57
CA GLN A 248 14.59 0.50 14.82
C GLN A 248 14.78 -1.01 14.62
N GLY A 249 15.06 -1.45 13.41
CA GLY A 249 15.33 -2.86 13.09
C GLY A 249 14.12 -3.68 12.70
N GLN A 250 13.02 -3.04 12.32
CA GLN A 250 11.79 -3.73 11.95
C GLN A 250 11.65 -3.95 10.44
N ASP A 251 10.86 -4.97 10.09
CA ASP A 251 10.34 -5.17 8.76
C ASP A 251 8.97 -4.49 8.67
N VAL A 252 8.94 -3.36 7.96
CA VAL A 252 7.77 -2.48 7.89
C VAL A 252 7.01 -2.72 6.59
N LEU A 253 5.69 -2.82 6.66
CA LEU A 253 4.82 -2.66 5.50
C LEU A 253 4.37 -1.21 5.37
N PHE A 254 4.54 -0.66 4.20
CA PHE A 254 4.09 0.67 3.86
C PHE A 254 3.06 0.62 2.72
N PHE A 255 1.83 1.00 3.03
CA PHE A 255 0.73 1.04 2.07
C PHE A 255 0.51 2.46 1.57
N VAL A 256 0.33 2.60 0.27
CA VAL A 256 -0.03 3.85 -0.38
C VAL A 256 -1.31 3.63 -1.20
N ASP A 257 -2.38 4.26 -0.81
CA ASP A 257 -3.63 4.22 -1.56
C ASP A 257 -4.10 5.66 -1.83
N ASN A 258 -3.84 6.21 -2.97
CA ASN A 258 -3.41 5.64 -4.25
C ASN A 258 -2.16 6.37 -4.78
N ILE A 259 -1.19 5.65 -5.32
CA ILE A 259 0.05 6.26 -5.84
C ILE A 259 -0.20 7.19 -7.03
N PHE A 260 -1.23 6.94 -7.85
CA PHE A 260 -1.62 7.84 -8.94
C PHE A 260 -2.00 9.23 -8.41
N ARG A 261 -2.68 9.30 -7.25
CA ARG A 261 -3.09 10.57 -6.66
C ARG A 261 -1.90 11.40 -6.18
N PHE A 262 -0.82 10.74 -5.76
CA PHE A 262 0.45 11.42 -5.48
C PHE A 262 0.98 12.17 -6.72
N THR A 263 1.01 11.52 -7.87
CA THR A 263 1.44 12.15 -9.14
C THR A 263 0.47 13.23 -9.61
N GLN A 264 -0.83 13.01 -9.46
CA GLN A 264 -1.87 13.99 -9.82
C GLN A 264 -1.74 15.26 -8.97
N ALA A 265 -1.57 15.15 -7.66
CA ALA A 265 -1.37 16.28 -6.78
C ALA A 265 -0.07 17.05 -7.13
N GLY A 266 0.99 16.34 -7.49
CA GLY A 266 2.22 16.93 -7.99
C GLY A 266 2.02 17.73 -9.29
N ALA A 267 1.20 17.25 -10.21
CA ALA A 267 0.84 17.96 -11.42
C ALA A 267 0.03 19.23 -11.12
N GLU A 268 -0.92 19.17 -10.20
CA GLU A 268 -1.69 20.34 -9.75
C GLU A 268 -0.77 21.41 -9.11
N MET A 269 0.15 21.00 -8.24
CA MET A 269 1.14 21.92 -7.64
C MET A 269 2.01 22.56 -8.71
N SER A 270 2.50 21.79 -9.67
CA SER A 270 3.33 22.29 -10.76
C SER A 270 2.60 23.33 -11.60
N ALA A 271 1.33 23.10 -11.90
CA ALA A 271 0.48 24.06 -12.62
C ALA A 271 0.26 25.35 -11.82
N LEU A 272 -0.01 25.24 -10.52
CA LEU A 272 -0.17 26.39 -9.62
C LEU A 272 1.13 27.23 -9.50
N LEU A 273 2.27 26.59 -9.62
CA LEU A 273 3.59 27.26 -9.63
C LEU A 273 3.96 27.85 -10.98
N GLY A 274 3.12 27.70 -12.01
CA GLY A 274 3.35 28.22 -13.34
C GLY A 274 4.42 27.51 -14.13
N ARG A 275 4.74 26.26 -13.80
CA ARG A 275 5.71 25.46 -14.55
C ARG A 275 5.12 24.99 -15.88
N ILE A 276 5.94 24.91 -16.91
CA ILE A 276 5.51 24.41 -18.22
C ILE A 276 5.23 22.90 -18.09
N PRO A 277 4.02 22.44 -18.42
CA PRO A 277 3.68 21.03 -18.32
C PRO A 277 4.42 20.16 -19.33
N SER A 278 4.66 18.92 -18.98
CA SER A 278 5.16 17.88 -19.88
C SER A 278 3.99 17.18 -20.61
N ALA A 279 4.26 15.99 -21.15
CA ALA A 279 3.25 15.20 -21.86
C ALA A 279 1.99 14.95 -21.00
N VAL A 280 0.82 15.05 -21.63
CA VAL A 280 -0.50 14.81 -21.02
C VAL A 280 -0.81 15.77 -19.84
N GLY A 281 -0.07 16.87 -19.72
CA GLY A 281 -0.27 17.86 -18.67
C GLY A 281 0.38 17.55 -17.33
N TYR A 282 1.20 16.50 -17.24
CA TYR A 282 1.96 16.18 -16.02
C TYR A 282 3.11 17.15 -15.78
N GLN A 283 3.59 17.18 -14.53
CA GLN A 283 4.76 17.96 -14.14
C GLN A 283 6.03 17.52 -14.90
N PRO A 284 6.92 18.46 -15.23
CA PRO A 284 8.19 18.11 -15.88
C PRO A 284 9.11 17.27 -14.98
N THR A 285 8.86 17.29 -13.66
CA THR A 285 9.60 16.56 -12.63
C THR A 285 8.97 15.21 -12.23
N LEU A 286 8.02 14.70 -13.01
CA LEU A 286 7.27 13.49 -12.69
C LEU A 286 8.16 12.30 -12.30
N ALA A 287 9.15 11.99 -13.14
CA ALA A 287 10.08 10.90 -12.90
C ALA A 287 10.95 11.13 -11.66
N THR A 288 11.42 12.36 -11.46
CA THR A 288 12.25 12.74 -10.32
C THR A 288 11.46 12.70 -9.01
N ASP A 289 10.24 13.23 -9.00
CA ASP A 289 9.37 13.22 -7.81
C ASP A 289 9.01 11.80 -7.39
N MET A 290 8.64 10.96 -8.35
CA MET A 290 8.37 9.55 -8.11
C MET A 290 9.62 8.81 -7.64
N GLY A 291 10.75 9.00 -8.30
CA GLY A 291 12.03 8.39 -7.94
C GLY A 291 12.50 8.77 -6.54
N ALA A 292 12.40 10.03 -6.17
CA ALA A 292 12.80 10.51 -4.84
C ALA A 292 12.00 9.81 -3.71
N MET A 293 10.71 9.53 -3.93
CA MET A 293 9.90 8.78 -2.97
C MET A 293 10.23 7.29 -3.00
N GLN A 294 10.25 6.68 -4.18
CA GLN A 294 10.41 5.23 -4.34
C GLN A 294 11.77 4.72 -3.88
N GLU A 295 12.85 5.47 -4.08
CA GLU A 295 14.21 5.08 -3.67
C GLU A 295 14.41 5.08 -2.14
N ARG A 296 13.53 5.74 -1.39
CA ARG A 296 13.50 5.66 0.08
C ARG A 296 12.95 4.32 0.58
N ILE A 297 12.18 3.63 -0.25
CA ILE A 297 11.55 2.34 0.05
C ILE A 297 12.52 1.23 -0.30
N THR A 298 13.25 0.73 0.68
CA THR A 298 14.30 -0.27 0.46
C THR A 298 14.63 -1.03 1.75
N THR A 299 15.42 -2.09 1.61
CA THR A 299 16.04 -2.81 2.71
C THR A 299 17.38 -2.19 3.05
N THR A 300 17.59 -1.92 4.33
CA THR A 300 18.87 -1.45 4.87
C THR A 300 19.48 -2.52 5.78
N ASN A 301 20.69 -2.29 6.24
CA ASN A 301 21.36 -3.13 7.22
C ASN A 301 20.68 -3.11 8.62
N LYS A 302 19.73 -2.21 8.85
CA LYS A 302 18.95 -2.10 10.09
C LYS A 302 17.60 -2.82 10.00
N GLY A 303 16.86 -2.61 8.93
CA GLY A 303 15.52 -3.14 8.72
C GLY A 303 15.06 -2.94 7.29
N SER A 304 13.77 -3.19 7.02
CA SER A 304 13.23 -3.07 5.68
C SER A 304 11.91 -2.30 5.65
N ILE A 305 11.65 -1.64 4.51
CA ILE A 305 10.32 -1.16 4.14
C ILE A 305 9.92 -1.89 2.87
N THR A 306 8.85 -2.64 2.93
CA THR A 306 8.18 -3.25 1.77
C THR A 306 6.91 -2.46 1.50
N SER A 307 6.74 -1.93 0.30
CA SER A 307 5.56 -1.14 -0.02
C SER A 307 4.54 -1.93 -0.84
N VAL A 308 3.28 -1.71 -0.52
CA VAL A 308 2.13 -2.13 -1.34
C VAL A 308 1.42 -0.86 -1.78
N GLN A 309 1.45 -0.59 -3.07
CA GLN A 309 0.96 0.63 -3.66
C GLN A 309 -0.25 0.33 -4.54
N ALA A 310 -1.41 0.85 -4.16
CA ALA A 310 -2.58 0.78 -5.02
C ALA A 310 -2.34 1.66 -6.25
N VAL A 311 -2.54 1.09 -7.43
CA VAL A 311 -2.32 1.77 -8.70
C VAL A 311 -3.64 1.92 -9.43
N TYR A 312 -4.01 3.15 -9.75
CA TYR A 312 -5.09 3.47 -10.67
C TYR A 312 -4.51 3.75 -12.05
N VAL A 313 -5.12 3.16 -13.06
CA VAL A 313 -4.72 3.37 -14.46
C VAL A 313 -5.82 4.18 -15.16
N PRO A 314 -5.58 5.46 -15.48
CA PRO A 314 -6.58 6.28 -16.16
C PRO A 314 -7.01 5.67 -17.49
N ALA A 315 -8.32 5.52 -17.69
CA ALA A 315 -8.90 4.96 -18.91
C ALA A 315 -8.32 3.59 -19.36
N ASP A 316 -7.79 2.83 -18.39
CA ASP A 316 -7.09 1.55 -18.64
C ASP A 316 -5.88 1.68 -19.60
N ASP A 317 -5.35 2.90 -19.75
CA ASP A 317 -4.19 3.18 -20.61
C ASP A 317 -2.87 3.05 -19.83
N LEU A 318 -2.22 1.92 -20.00
CA LEU A 318 -0.91 1.63 -19.39
C LEU A 318 0.23 2.49 -19.96
N THR A 319 0.00 3.20 -21.06
CA THR A 319 0.98 4.10 -21.69
C THR A 319 0.92 5.52 -21.14
N ASP A 320 -0.08 5.83 -20.31
CA ASP A 320 -0.14 7.11 -19.60
C ASP A 320 1.13 7.30 -18.76
N PRO A 321 1.75 8.50 -18.77
CA PRO A 321 3.02 8.75 -18.09
C PRO A 321 3.02 8.42 -16.59
N ALA A 322 1.93 8.60 -15.87
CA ALA A 322 1.89 8.36 -14.43
C ALA A 322 1.97 6.86 -14.09
N PRO A 323 1.08 5.97 -14.60
CA PRO A 323 1.25 4.53 -14.38
C PRO A 323 2.56 4.01 -14.98
N ALA A 324 2.97 4.44 -16.16
CA ALA A 324 4.23 4.00 -16.79
C ALA A 324 5.45 4.30 -15.89
N THR A 325 5.51 5.49 -15.29
CA THR A 325 6.57 5.85 -14.35
C THR A 325 6.50 5.02 -13.07
N SER A 326 5.30 4.76 -12.56
CA SER A 326 5.12 3.92 -11.37
C SER A 326 5.56 2.48 -11.62
N PHE A 327 5.19 1.90 -12.77
CA PHE A 327 5.56 0.53 -13.14
C PHE A 327 7.07 0.29 -13.21
N ALA A 328 7.83 1.31 -13.61
CA ALA A 328 9.29 1.20 -13.67
C ALA A 328 9.93 0.87 -12.30
N HIS A 329 9.27 1.25 -11.21
CA HIS A 329 9.74 1.01 -9.84
C HIS A 329 9.22 -0.29 -9.22
N LEU A 330 8.20 -0.92 -9.78
CA LEU A 330 7.56 -2.09 -9.17
C LEU A 330 8.38 -3.37 -9.36
N ASP A 331 8.53 -4.12 -8.28
CA ASP A 331 9.18 -5.44 -8.26
C ASP A 331 8.19 -6.59 -8.45
N ALA A 332 6.94 -6.39 -8.04
CA ALA A 332 5.86 -7.35 -8.20
C ALA A 332 4.52 -6.64 -8.44
N THR A 333 3.59 -7.36 -9.03
CA THR A 333 2.21 -6.92 -9.19
C THR A 333 1.25 -7.98 -8.66
N THR A 334 0.30 -7.54 -7.86
CA THR A 334 -0.84 -8.34 -7.39
C THR A 334 -2.09 -7.79 -8.04
N VAL A 335 -2.72 -8.58 -8.89
CA VAL A 335 -3.93 -8.18 -9.62
C VAL A 335 -5.14 -8.88 -9.01
N LEU A 336 -6.09 -8.11 -8.49
CA LEU A 336 -7.38 -8.61 -8.01
C LEU A 336 -8.40 -8.54 -9.14
N ASN A 337 -9.05 -9.67 -9.40
CA ASN A 337 -9.94 -9.81 -10.55
C ASN A 337 -11.39 -10.07 -10.11
N ARG A 338 -12.31 -9.29 -10.66
CA ARG A 338 -13.73 -9.41 -10.34
C ARG A 338 -14.31 -10.77 -10.73
N SER A 339 -13.92 -11.34 -11.87
CA SER A 339 -14.41 -12.65 -12.30
C SER A 339 -14.03 -13.78 -11.32
N ILE A 340 -12.92 -13.62 -10.59
CA ILE A 340 -12.51 -14.56 -9.55
C ILE A 340 -13.34 -14.35 -8.29
N SER A 341 -13.59 -13.11 -7.88
CA SER A 341 -14.45 -12.81 -6.73
C SER A 341 -15.91 -13.25 -6.95
N GLU A 342 -16.41 -13.14 -8.17
CA GLU A 342 -17.74 -13.62 -8.55
C GLU A 342 -17.90 -15.15 -8.42
N LYS A 343 -16.80 -15.90 -8.52
CA LYS A 343 -16.76 -17.34 -8.23
C LYS A 343 -16.69 -17.66 -6.73
N GLY A 344 -16.68 -16.63 -5.87
CA GLY A 344 -16.50 -16.77 -4.41
C GLY A 344 -15.08 -17.14 -3.98
N ILE A 345 -14.08 -16.96 -4.83
CA ILE A 345 -12.68 -17.24 -4.52
C ILE A 345 -12.04 -15.99 -3.93
N TYR A 346 -11.65 -16.07 -2.66
CA TYR A 346 -10.98 -15.01 -1.93
C TYR A 346 -9.69 -15.54 -1.26
N PRO A 347 -8.57 -14.79 -1.35
CA PRO A 347 -8.41 -13.52 -2.05
C PRO A 347 -8.57 -13.69 -3.57
N ALA A 348 -9.17 -12.70 -4.22
CA ALA A 348 -9.47 -12.73 -5.65
C ALA A 348 -8.24 -12.39 -6.52
N VAL A 349 -7.09 -12.90 -6.16
CA VAL A 349 -5.83 -12.68 -6.87
C VAL A 349 -5.82 -13.48 -8.17
N ASP A 350 -5.57 -12.79 -9.27
CA ASP A 350 -5.44 -13.41 -10.58
C ASP A 350 -4.03 -14.03 -10.75
N PRO A 351 -3.91 -15.35 -10.77
CA PRO A 351 -2.61 -16.01 -10.83
C PRO A 351 -1.92 -15.91 -12.19
N LEU A 352 -2.65 -15.54 -13.24
CA LEU A 352 -2.11 -15.37 -14.59
C LEU A 352 -1.72 -13.92 -14.90
N ALA A 353 -2.37 -12.96 -14.26
CA ALA A 353 -2.08 -11.55 -14.41
C ALA A 353 -1.08 -11.01 -13.38
N SER A 354 -0.95 -11.68 -12.23
CA SER A 354 0.00 -11.31 -11.18
C SER A 354 1.40 -11.87 -11.48
N ASN A 355 2.43 -11.11 -11.11
CA ASN A 355 3.82 -11.52 -11.33
C ASN A 355 4.76 -10.95 -10.28
N SER A 356 5.97 -11.50 -10.21
CA SER A 356 7.05 -10.99 -9.36
C SER A 356 8.41 -11.22 -10.01
N ARG A 357 9.29 -10.24 -9.91
CA ARG A 357 10.67 -10.33 -10.41
C ARG A 357 11.50 -11.35 -9.64
N ILE A 358 11.18 -11.58 -8.36
CA ILE A 358 11.91 -12.56 -7.54
C ILE A 358 11.43 -14.01 -7.74
N LEU A 359 10.39 -14.24 -8.54
CA LEU A 359 10.01 -15.59 -8.96
C LEU A 359 11.02 -16.11 -9.99
N ASP A 360 12.20 -16.39 -9.52
CA ASP A 360 13.35 -16.91 -10.26
C ASP A 360 13.96 -18.06 -9.45
N ALA A 361 14.37 -19.13 -10.12
CA ALA A 361 14.91 -20.30 -9.46
C ALA A 361 16.14 -20.03 -8.58
N ASN A 362 16.92 -18.99 -8.88
CA ASN A 362 18.08 -18.59 -8.11
C ASN A 362 17.72 -17.87 -6.79
N VAL A 363 16.50 -17.33 -6.70
CA VAL A 363 16.03 -16.60 -5.50
C VAL A 363 15.11 -17.46 -4.65
N VAL A 364 14.06 -18.03 -5.26
CA VAL A 364 13.04 -18.81 -4.54
C VAL A 364 13.35 -20.30 -4.47
N GLY A 365 14.32 -20.78 -5.22
CA GLY A 365 14.65 -22.18 -5.37
C GLY A 365 13.91 -22.86 -6.54
N GLN A 366 14.48 -23.95 -7.03
CA GLN A 366 13.99 -24.66 -8.23
C GLN A 366 12.59 -25.24 -8.00
N GLU A 367 12.33 -25.80 -6.84
CA GLU A 367 11.04 -26.45 -6.54
C GLU A 367 9.89 -25.45 -6.52
N HIS A 368 10.05 -24.29 -5.89
CA HIS A 368 9.05 -23.23 -5.89
C HIS A 368 8.79 -22.72 -7.31
N TYR A 369 9.86 -22.41 -8.03
CA TYR A 369 9.77 -21.89 -9.40
C TYR A 369 9.03 -22.87 -10.33
N ASP A 370 9.42 -24.14 -10.33
CA ASP A 370 8.80 -25.16 -11.18
C ASP A 370 7.32 -25.39 -10.82
N THR A 371 7.00 -25.40 -9.53
CA THR A 371 5.62 -25.55 -9.06
C THR A 371 4.75 -24.37 -9.52
N ALA A 372 5.22 -23.14 -9.35
CA ALA A 372 4.50 -21.95 -9.79
C ALA A 372 4.27 -21.95 -11.31
N ARG A 373 5.29 -22.32 -12.10
CA ARG A 373 5.18 -22.39 -13.56
C ARG A 373 4.19 -23.46 -14.02
N LYS A 374 4.22 -24.63 -13.41
CA LYS A 374 3.26 -25.71 -13.71
C LYS A 374 1.83 -25.32 -13.36
N VAL A 375 1.62 -24.67 -12.23
CA VAL A 375 0.30 -24.15 -11.85
C VAL A 375 -0.21 -23.14 -12.89
N GLN A 376 0.63 -22.20 -13.30
CA GLN A 376 0.27 -21.21 -14.33
C GLN A 376 -0.04 -21.90 -15.68
N GLU A 377 0.73 -22.90 -16.07
CA GLU A 377 0.52 -23.67 -17.30
C GLU A 377 -0.83 -24.37 -17.28
N VAL A 378 -1.17 -25.07 -16.20
CA VAL A 378 -2.47 -25.75 -16.05
C VAL A 378 -3.62 -24.75 -16.10
N LEU A 379 -3.52 -23.62 -15.42
CA LEU A 379 -4.55 -22.58 -15.42
C LEU A 379 -4.67 -21.90 -16.79
N GLN A 380 -3.57 -21.67 -17.49
CA GLN A 380 -3.58 -21.11 -18.85
C GLN A 380 -4.23 -22.05 -19.84
N LYS A 381 -3.93 -23.34 -19.78
CA LYS A 381 -4.58 -24.36 -20.61
C LYS A 381 -6.08 -24.43 -20.30
N TYR A 382 -6.47 -24.39 -19.03
CA TYR A 382 -7.88 -24.35 -18.63
C TYR A 382 -8.60 -23.12 -19.19
N LYS A 383 -7.97 -21.94 -19.11
CA LYS A 383 -8.54 -20.71 -19.66
C LYS A 383 -8.80 -20.84 -21.17
N ALA A 384 -7.86 -21.44 -21.92
CA ALA A 384 -8.04 -21.68 -23.35
C ALA A 384 -9.16 -22.68 -23.66
N LEU A 385 -9.43 -23.64 -22.74
CA LEU A 385 -10.51 -24.62 -22.90
C LEU A 385 -11.90 -24.10 -22.51
N GLN A 386 -11.97 -23.01 -21.77
CA GLN A 386 -13.26 -22.46 -21.28
C GLN A 386 -14.23 -22.12 -22.43
N ASP A 387 -13.74 -21.53 -23.49
CA ASP A 387 -14.58 -21.19 -24.67
C ASP A 387 -15.13 -22.45 -25.33
N ILE A 388 -14.32 -23.50 -25.44
CA ILE A 388 -14.73 -24.79 -25.98
C ILE A 388 -15.79 -25.44 -25.07
N ILE A 389 -15.58 -25.42 -23.77
CA ILE A 389 -16.52 -25.95 -22.78
C ILE A 389 -17.87 -25.21 -22.82
N ALA A 390 -17.83 -23.87 -22.97
CA ALA A 390 -19.04 -23.06 -23.04
C ALA A 390 -19.90 -23.33 -24.29
N ILE A 391 -19.26 -23.68 -25.41
CA ILE A 391 -19.95 -23.90 -26.71
C ILE A 391 -20.33 -25.36 -26.88
N LEU A 392 -19.42 -26.28 -26.62
CA LEU A 392 -19.56 -27.70 -26.96
C LEU A 392 -19.82 -28.60 -25.73
N GLY A 393 -19.59 -28.11 -24.53
CA GLY A 393 -19.69 -28.88 -23.29
C GLY A 393 -18.42 -29.67 -22.96
N MET A 394 -18.40 -30.23 -21.74
CA MET A 394 -17.26 -30.99 -21.21
C MET A 394 -17.03 -32.32 -21.93
N ASP A 395 -18.09 -32.90 -22.48
CA ASP A 395 -18.05 -34.27 -23.07
C ASP A 395 -17.22 -34.31 -24.34
N GLU A 396 -17.10 -33.20 -25.05
CA GLU A 396 -16.33 -33.08 -26.29
C GLU A 396 -14.81 -32.96 -26.07
N LEU A 397 -14.37 -32.78 -24.81
CA LEU A 397 -12.95 -32.71 -24.48
C LEU A 397 -12.29 -34.08 -24.49
N SER A 398 -10.99 -34.11 -24.86
CA SER A 398 -10.16 -35.31 -24.69
C SER A 398 -10.05 -35.69 -23.20
N GLU A 399 -9.77 -36.94 -22.89
CA GLU A 399 -9.57 -37.37 -21.50
C GLU A 399 -8.42 -36.64 -20.80
N GLU A 400 -7.37 -36.27 -21.56
CA GLU A 400 -6.27 -35.43 -21.04
C GLU A 400 -6.76 -34.04 -20.69
N ASP A 401 -7.59 -33.42 -21.53
CA ASP A 401 -8.12 -32.08 -21.26
C ASP A 401 -9.14 -32.09 -20.11
N LYS A 402 -9.97 -33.14 -20.02
CA LYS A 402 -10.86 -33.34 -18.86
C LYS A 402 -10.08 -33.39 -17.53
N LEU A 403 -8.96 -34.13 -17.53
CA LEU A 403 -8.08 -34.22 -16.37
C LEU A 403 -7.46 -32.86 -16.03
N THR A 404 -6.98 -32.13 -17.04
CA THR A 404 -6.44 -30.77 -16.87
C THR A 404 -7.48 -29.83 -16.28
N VAL A 405 -8.70 -29.85 -16.77
CA VAL A 405 -9.82 -29.04 -16.25
C VAL A 405 -10.12 -29.40 -14.79
N ALA A 406 -10.17 -30.70 -14.46
CA ALA A 406 -10.43 -31.15 -13.08
C ALA A 406 -9.34 -30.66 -12.12
N ARG A 407 -8.08 -30.76 -12.49
CA ARG A 407 -6.95 -30.25 -11.70
C ARG A 407 -6.96 -28.73 -11.59
N ALA A 408 -7.22 -28.02 -12.69
CA ALA A 408 -7.30 -26.57 -12.70
C ALA A 408 -8.39 -26.03 -11.76
N ARG A 409 -9.56 -26.64 -11.74
CA ARG A 409 -10.64 -26.27 -10.82
C ARG A 409 -10.25 -26.47 -9.35
N LYS A 410 -9.58 -27.58 -9.03
CA LYS A 410 -9.07 -27.83 -7.68
C LYS A 410 -8.00 -26.80 -7.29
N ILE A 411 -7.10 -26.44 -8.21
CA ILE A 411 -6.10 -25.39 -8.01
C ILE A 411 -6.76 -24.04 -7.77
N GLU A 412 -7.74 -23.65 -8.57
CA GLU A 412 -8.49 -22.39 -8.33
C GLU A 412 -9.15 -22.37 -6.94
N ARG A 413 -9.79 -23.45 -6.54
CA ARG A 413 -10.41 -23.57 -5.22
C ARG A 413 -9.38 -23.53 -4.10
N PHE A 414 -8.23 -24.17 -4.28
CA PHE A 414 -7.16 -24.21 -3.28
C PHE A 414 -6.42 -22.86 -3.16
N MET A 415 -6.53 -21.97 -4.14
CA MET A 415 -6.04 -20.60 -4.03
C MET A 415 -6.88 -19.75 -3.06
N SER A 416 -8.12 -20.13 -2.78
CA SER A 416 -8.92 -19.51 -1.73
C SER A 416 -8.38 -19.87 -0.35
N GLN A 417 -8.52 -18.95 0.59
CA GLN A 417 -7.96 -19.08 1.93
C GLN A 417 -8.79 -18.28 2.92
N PRO A 418 -9.11 -18.82 4.10
CA PRO A 418 -9.74 -18.04 5.15
C PRO A 418 -8.73 -17.07 5.77
N PHE A 419 -9.16 -15.84 6.00
CA PHE A 419 -8.38 -14.77 6.59
C PHE A 419 -8.80 -14.51 8.04
N ASP A 420 -7.83 -14.25 8.92
CA ASP A 420 -8.09 -13.87 10.31
C ASP A 420 -8.97 -12.63 10.41
N VAL A 421 -8.68 -11.62 9.61
CA VAL A 421 -9.43 -10.34 9.61
C VAL A 421 -10.86 -10.49 9.08
N ALA A 422 -11.16 -11.57 8.38
CA ALA A 422 -12.50 -11.87 7.87
C ALA A 422 -13.29 -12.83 8.77
N GLU A 423 -12.72 -13.34 9.84
CA GLU A 423 -13.37 -14.29 10.74
C GLU A 423 -14.69 -13.75 11.31
N VAL A 424 -14.75 -12.46 11.64
CA VAL A 424 -15.94 -11.78 12.15
C VAL A 424 -17.12 -11.89 11.17
N PHE A 425 -16.84 -11.90 9.87
CA PHE A 425 -17.87 -11.96 8.82
C PHE A 425 -18.17 -13.38 8.35
N THR A 426 -17.15 -14.24 8.33
CA THR A 426 -17.26 -15.61 7.77
C THR A 426 -17.53 -16.67 8.82
N GLY A 427 -17.23 -16.41 10.08
CA GLY A 427 -17.30 -17.37 11.17
C GLY A 427 -16.24 -18.49 11.07
N SER A 428 -15.30 -18.37 10.14
CA SER A 428 -14.22 -19.34 9.94
C SER A 428 -12.90 -18.73 10.39
N PRO A 429 -12.14 -19.41 11.28
CA PRO A 429 -10.84 -18.93 11.70
C PRO A 429 -9.89 -18.84 10.52
N GLY A 430 -9.09 -17.77 10.47
CA GLY A 430 -8.07 -17.58 9.46
C GLY A 430 -6.90 -18.56 9.61
N VAL A 431 -6.17 -18.75 8.53
CA VAL A 431 -5.00 -19.63 8.52
C VAL A 431 -3.84 -18.92 7.84
N PHE A 432 -2.74 -18.75 8.58
CA PHE A 432 -1.45 -18.38 7.99
C PHE A 432 -0.80 -19.65 7.43
N VAL A 433 -0.53 -19.70 6.14
CA VAL A 433 0.08 -20.86 5.49
C VAL A 433 1.56 -20.61 5.26
N GLN A 434 2.40 -21.51 5.78
CA GLN A 434 3.85 -21.44 5.56
C GLN A 434 4.18 -21.71 4.09
N LEU A 435 5.26 -21.13 3.60
CA LEU A 435 5.66 -21.23 2.19
C LEU A 435 5.87 -22.70 1.77
N GLU A 436 6.48 -23.50 2.62
CA GLU A 436 6.73 -24.93 2.37
C GLU A 436 5.43 -25.71 2.18
N ASP A 437 4.40 -25.41 2.99
CA ASP A 437 3.09 -26.04 2.90
C ASP A 437 2.34 -25.61 1.62
N THR A 438 2.50 -24.36 1.23
CA THR A 438 1.97 -23.83 -0.03
C THR A 438 2.57 -24.58 -1.22
N ILE A 439 3.90 -24.69 -1.29
CA ILE A 439 4.61 -25.38 -2.37
C ILE A 439 4.21 -26.86 -2.40
N LYS A 440 4.22 -27.53 -1.26
CA LYS A 440 3.82 -28.94 -1.12
C LYS A 440 2.41 -29.18 -1.66
N GLY A 441 1.47 -28.35 -1.26
CA GLY A 441 0.08 -28.49 -1.67
C GLY A 441 -0.14 -28.34 -3.17
N PHE A 442 0.37 -27.28 -3.76
CA PHE A 442 0.23 -27.03 -5.20
C PHE A 442 1.03 -28.03 -6.04
N LYS A 443 2.21 -28.44 -5.60
CA LYS A 443 2.99 -29.49 -6.24
C LYS A 443 2.23 -30.81 -6.31
N GLY A 444 1.62 -31.21 -5.21
CA GLY A 444 0.77 -32.41 -5.16
C GLY A 444 -0.44 -32.32 -6.11
N LEU A 445 -1.08 -31.15 -6.16
CA LEU A 445 -2.22 -30.92 -7.08
C LEU A 445 -1.82 -31.06 -8.56
N VAL A 446 -0.73 -30.42 -8.98
CA VAL A 446 -0.30 -30.49 -10.40
C VAL A 446 0.24 -31.86 -10.77
N ASN A 447 0.78 -32.63 -9.82
CA ASN A 447 1.26 -33.99 -10.03
C ASN A 447 0.15 -35.06 -9.95
N GLY A 448 -1.08 -34.68 -9.59
CA GLY A 448 -2.23 -35.57 -9.56
C GLY A 448 -2.38 -36.39 -8.29
N GLU A 449 -1.63 -36.12 -7.24
CA GLU A 449 -1.69 -36.85 -5.97
C GLU A 449 -3.08 -36.77 -5.29
N TYR A 450 -3.85 -35.74 -5.62
CA TYR A 450 -5.18 -35.47 -5.03
C TYR A 450 -6.32 -35.55 -6.07
N ASP A 451 -6.09 -36.22 -7.21
CA ASP A 451 -7.09 -36.37 -8.26
C ASP A 451 -8.35 -37.10 -7.78
N HIS A 452 -8.21 -37.96 -6.79
CA HIS A 452 -9.29 -38.73 -6.18
C HIS A 452 -10.18 -37.96 -5.20
N LEU A 453 -9.78 -36.76 -4.79
CA LEU A 453 -10.54 -35.95 -3.86
C LEU A 453 -11.54 -35.03 -4.58
N PRO A 454 -12.70 -34.73 -3.96
CA PRO A 454 -13.69 -33.84 -4.56
C PRO A 454 -13.20 -32.38 -4.57
N GLU A 455 -13.61 -31.61 -5.58
CA GLU A 455 -13.27 -30.20 -5.75
C GLU A 455 -13.62 -29.34 -4.54
N ALA A 456 -14.78 -29.62 -3.92
CA ALA A 456 -15.26 -28.87 -2.75
C ALA A 456 -14.34 -28.96 -1.52
N ALA A 457 -13.49 -29.98 -1.44
CA ALA A 457 -12.56 -30.14 -0.32
C ALA A 457 -11.44 -29.10 -0.33
N PHE A 458 -11.14 -28.50 -1.47
CA PHE A 458 -10.06 -27.52 -1.62
C PHE A 458 -10.50 -26.07 -1.41
N TYR A 459 -11.81 -25.86 -1.24
CA TYR A 459 -12.37 -24.51 -1.08
C TYR A 459 -12.23 -23.99 0.35
N MET A 460 -11.66 -22.77 0.49
CA MET A 460 -11.48 -22.07 1.77
C MET A 460 -10.81 -22.94 2.84
N VAL A 461 -9.67 -23.46 2.51
CA VAL A 461 -8.80 -24.23 3.42
C VAL A 461 -7.41 -23.59 3.49
N GLY A 462 -6.66 -23.89 4.53
CA GLY A 462 -5.28 -23.44 4.68
C GLY A 462 -4.30 -24.34 3.93
N THR A 463 -3.86 -25.43 4.55
CA THR A 463 -2.91 -26.37 3.98
C THR A 463 -3.60 -27.46 3.16
N ILE A 464 -2.80 -28.22 2.43
CA ILE A 464 -3.33 -29.39 1.70
C ILE A 464 -3.82 -30.49 2.66
N ASP A 465 -3.24 -30.60 3.83
CA ASP A 465 -3.68 -31.54 4.86
C ASP A 465 -5.08 -31.17 5.40
N ASP A 466 -5.40 -29.88 5.45
CA ASP A 466 -6.73 -29.40 5.78
C ASP A 466 -7.76 -29.77 4.70
N ALA A 467 -7.36 -29.73 3.44
CA ALA A 467 -8.21 -30.18 2.33
C ALA A 467 -8.49 -31.69 2.42
N VAL A 468 -7.50 -32.50 2.74
CA VAL A 468 -7.68 -33.94 2.95
C VAL A 468 -8.64 -34.24 4.10
N LYS A 469 -8.47 -33.55 5.23
CA LYS A 469 -9.40 -33.67 6.38
C LYS A 469 -10.83 -33.25 6.02
N LYS A 470 -10.95 -32.18 5.25
CA LYS A 470 -12.27 -31.71 4.77
C LYS A 470 -12.92 -32.74 3.83
N ALA A 471 -12.15 -33.36 2.95
CA ALA A 471 -12.64 -34.45 2.08
C ALA A 471 -13.17 -35.63 2.89
N GLN A 472 -12.47 -36.02 3.95
CA GLN A 472 -12.92 -37.10 4.85
C GLN A 472 -14.24 -36.74 5.55
N LYS A 473 -14.39 -35.49 6.03
CA LYS A 473 -15.65 -35.02 6.62
C LYS A 473 -16.81 -35.02 5.63
N LEU A 474 -16.55 -34.56 4.39
CA LEU A 474 -17.57 -34.58 3.33
C LEU A 474 -18.03 -36.00 2.98
N ALA A 475 -17.08 -36.95 2.91
CA ALA A 475 -17.41 -38.36 2.68
C ALA A 475 -18.24 -38.97 3.83
N ALA A 476 -17.91 -38.63 5.09
CA ALA A 476 -18.67 -39.07 6.26
C ALA A 476 -20.09 -38.47 6.37
N GLN A 477 -20.31 -37.29 5.79
CA GLN A 477 -21.63 -36.65 5.74
C GLN A 477 -22.51 -37.18 4.60
N ALA A 478 -21.90 -37.75 3.57
CA ALA A 478 -22.59 -38.34 2.42
C ALA A 478 -22.94 -39.84 2.62
N ALA A 479 -22.33 -40.49 3.60
CA ALA A 479 -22.60 -41.87 4.02
C ALA A 479 -23.69 -41.92 5.10
#